data_7cde6c3a78aa29d76606b3c02a679e61
#
_entry.id   7cde6c3a78aa29d76606b3c02a679e61
#
_cell.length_a   1.000
_cell.length_b   1.000
_cell.length_c   1.000
_cell.angle_alpha   90.00
_cell.angle_beta   90.00
_cell.angle_gamma   90.00
#
_symmetry.space_group_name_H-M   'P 1'
#
loop_
_entity.id
_entity.type
_entity.pdbx_description
1 polymer ?
#
loop_
_entity_poly.entity_id
_entity_poly.type
_entity_poly.pdbx_seq_one_letter_code
_entity_poly.pdbx_strand_id
1 'polypeptide(L)'
;MKQWLERHVQTLVGSLGRLWQKPFATLLTILVIGIALALPACLHVLVQNVRAASGGWSGALDVSVYMKQSASLADAKSIADREGKRRDVAEGMLGTADEALKEFKTNSGFGEALDALKDNPLPHALIVRPAEEFRDPGHVATLTGELKGLPGVVDLDLGFAEFI
;
A
#
# COMPACT_ATOMS: atom_id res chain seq x y z
N MET A 1 46.65 20.99 20.69
CA MET A 1 45.22 20.60 20.79
C MET A 1 44.44 21.43 21.83
N LYS A 2 44.99 21.74 23.01
CA LYS A 2 44.29 22.57 24.03
C LYS A 2 43.88 23.96 23.53
N GLN A 3 44.78 24.70 22.84
CA GLN A 3 44.46 26.04 22.31
C GLN A 3 43.37 26.06 21.25
N TRP A 4 43.21 24.99 20.48
CA TRP A 4 42.14 24.87 19.47
C TRP A 4 40.78 24.71 20.17
N LEU A 5 40.73 23.88 21.20
CA LEU A 5 39.53 23.65 22.00
C LEU A 5 39.08 24.91 22.75
N GLU A 6 40.04 25.62 23.38
CA GLU A 6 39.79 26.89 24.10
C GLU A 6 39.20 27.97 23.17
N ARG A 7 39.71 28.09 21.95
CA ARG A 7 39.15 29.03 20.94
C ARG A 7 37.75 28.68 20.55
N HIS A 8 37.42 27.39 20.37
CA HIS A 8 36.06 26.96 20.01
C HIS A 8 35.09 27.21 21.16
N VAL A 9 35.47 26.94 22.37
CA VAL A 9 34.64 27.21 23.56
C VAL A 9 34.42 28.71 23.74
N GLN A 10 35.44 29.54 23.59
CA GLN A 10 35.31 31.00 23.65
C GLN A 10 34.38 31.54 22.57
N THR A 11 34.47 31.00 21.34
CA THR A 11 33.59 31.43 20.24
C THR A 11 32.14 31.00 20.49
N LEU A 12 31.92 29.81 21.04
CA LEU A 12 30.60 29.32 21.43
C LEU A 12 29.97 30.17 22.54
N VAL A 13 30.70 30.42 23.59
CA VAL A 13 30.21 31.27 24.71
C VAL A 13 29.93 32.69 24.23
N GLY A 14 30.84 33.25 23.41
CA GLY A 14 30.67 34.60 22.86
C GLY A 14 29.49 34.72 21.91
N SER A 15 29.22 33.68 21.11
CA SER A 15 28.04 33.65 20.20
C SER A 15 26.75 33.51 21.00
N LEU A 16 26.74 32.69 22.07
CA LEU A 16 25.59 32.55 22.96
C LEU A 16 25.22 33.88 23.63
N GLY A 17 26.27 34.63 24.12
CA GLY A 17 26.05 35.94 24.70
C GLY A 17 25.44 36.97 23.77
N ARG A 18 25.76 36.93 22.46
CA ARG A 18 25.14 37.81 21.44
C ARG A 18 23.67 37.47 21.17
N LEU A 19 23.26 36.19 21.29
CA LEU A 19 21.87 35.79 21.17
C LEU A 19 21.00 36.43 22.26
N TRP A 20 21.52 36.57 23.46
CA TRP A 20 20.81 37.23 24.58
C TRP A 20 20.70 38.74 24.42
N GLN A 21 21.63 39.37 23.68
CA GLN A 21 21.60 40.84 23.46
C GLN A 21 20.49 41.25 22.46
N LYS A 22 19.98 40.34 21.60
CA LYS A 22 18.94 40.62 20.61
C LYS A 22 17.83 39.58 20.67
N PRO A 23 17.05 39.51 21.77
CA PRO A 23 16.12 38.43 22.03
C PRO A 23 15.02 38.33 20.97
N PHE A 24 14.50 39.47 20.47
CA PHE A 24 13.47 39.46 19.44
C PHE A 24 13.95 38.90 18.10
N ALA A 25 15.12 39.28 17.64
CA ALA A 25 15.69 38.76 16.41
C ALA A 25 16.00 37.26 16.51
N THR A 26 16.53 36.83 17.66
CA THR A 26 16.80 35.42 17.93
C THR A 26 15.54 34.59 18.00
N LEU A 27 14.49 35.09 18.67
CA LEU A 27 13.20 34.41 18.75
C LEU A 27 12.58 34.24 17.35
N LEU A 28 12.61 35.30 16.55
CA LEU A 28 12.07 35.25 15.18
C LEU A 28 12.82 34.23 14.31
N THR A 29 14.14 34.20 14.42
CA THR A 29 14.99 33.22 13.69
C THR A 29 14.67 31.79 14.10
N ILE A 30 14.57 31.53 15.42
CA ILE A 30 14.23 30.22 15.96
C ILE A 30 12.83 29.79 15.48
N LEU A 31 11.88 30.73 15.48
CA LEU A 31 10.52 30.45 15.02
C LEU A 31 10.48 30.08 13.54
N VAL A 32 11.20 30.82 12.70
CA VAL A 32 11.26 30.53 11.26
C VAL A 32 11.90 29.17 10.99
N ILE A 33 13.04 28.90 11.65
CA ILE A 33 13.71 27.58 11.52
C ILE A 33 12.81 26.47 12.06
N GLY A 34 12.15 26.70 13.20
CA GLY A 34 11.24 25.75 13.81
C GLY A 34 10.07 25.39 12.87
N ILE A 35 9.43 26.39 12.25
CA ILE A 35 8.36 26.15 11.27
C ILE A 35 8.89 25.39 10.04
N ALA A 36 10.05 25.82 9.54
CA ALA A 36 10.65 25.20 8.36
C ALA A 36 10.96 23.70 8.58
N LEU A 37 11.37 23.31 9.79
CA LEU A 37 11.62 21.92 10.14
C LEU A 37 10.34 21.17 10.55
N ALA A 38 9.38 21.85 11.18
CA ALA A 38 8.14 21.24 11.61
C ALA A 38 7.25 20.83 10.43
N LEU A 39 7.23 21.60 9.33
CA LEU A 39 6.40 21.31 8.17
C LEU A 39 6.67 19.92 7.56
N PRO A 40 7.91 19.58 7.17
CA PRO A 40 8.20 18.26 6.61
C PRO A 40 8.01 17.15 7.65
N ALA A 41 8.30 17.40 8.93
CA ALA A 41 8.08 16.43 10.00
C ALA A 41 6.59 16.14 10.21
N CYS A 42 5.76 17.17 10.27
CA CYS A 42 4.29 17.02 10.35
C CYS A 42 3.72 16.29 9.14
N LEU A 43 4.20 16.61 7.94
CA LEU A 43 3.78 15.93 6.71
C LEU A 43 4.15 14.45 6.75
N HIS A 44 5.34 14.12 7.20
CA HIS A 44 5.79 12.74 7.33
C HIS A 44 4.91 11.95 8.32
N VAL A 45 4.64 12.52 9.50
CA VAL A 45 3.75 11.91 10.51
C VAL A 45 2.33 11.76 9.97
N LEU A 46 1.82 12.77 9.26
CA LEU A 46 0.49 12.72 8.65
C LEU A 46 0.39 11.58 7.63
N VAL A 47 1.38 11.46 6.73
CA VAL A 47 1.41 10.37 5.74
C VAL A 47 1.48 9.00 6.40
N GLN A 48 2.28 8.85 7.47
CA GLN A 48 2.34 7.58 8.22
C GLN A 48 1.01 7.26 8.91
N ASN A 49 0.35 8.25 9.52
CA ASN A 49 -0.94 8.05 10.17
C ASN A 49 -2.04 7.70 9.16
N VAL A 50 -2.05 8.37 8.00
CA VAL A 50 -2.98 8.03 6.92
C VAL A 50 -2.74 6.61 6.43
N ARG A 51 -1.50 6.19 6.22
CA ARG A 51 -1.16 4.81 5.84
C ARG A 51 -1.60 3.79 6.91
N ALA A 52 -1.41 4.09 8.18
CA ALA A 52 -1.83 3.23 9.28
C ALA A 52 -3.37 3.15 9.38
N ALA A 53 -4.08 4.28 9.21
CA ALA A 53 -5.54 4.33 9.25
C ALA A 53 -6.19 3.66 8.02
N SER A 54 -5.52 3.69 6.88
CA SER A 54 -5.97 3.04 5.63
C SER A 54 -5.68 1.52 5.59
N GLY A 55 -5.42 0.89 6.74
CA GLY A 55 -5.19 -0.55 6.79
C GLY A 55 -3.90 -1.02 6.11
N GLY A 56 -2.86 -0.14 6.11
CA GLY A 56 -1.60 -0.44 5.46
C GLY A 56 -1.74 -0.39 3.94
N TRP A 57 -1.91 0.80 3.41
CA TRP A 57 -1.70 1.12 2.00
C TRP A 57 -0.19 1.03 1.69
N SER A 58 0.40 -0.06 2.06
CA SER A 58 1.59 -0.55 1.39
C SER A 58 1.10 -0.86 0.00
N GLY A 59 1.69 -0.30 -1.03
CA GLY A 59 1.43 -0.71 -2.42
C GLY A 59 1.72 -2.22 -2.52
N ALA A 60 0.81 -3.00 -1.97
CA ALA A 60 0.83 -4.43 -2.09
C ALA A 60 0.51 -4.69 -3.54
N LEU A 61 1.49 -5.19 -4.25
CA LEU A 61 1.27 -5.82 -5.54
C LEU A 61 0.35 -7.00 -5.25
N ASP A 62 -0.96 -6.75 -5.34
CA ASP A 62 -1.93 -7.83 -5.27
C ASP A 62 -1.99 -8.50 -6.64
N VAL A 63 -1.96 -9.80 -6.65
CA VAL A 63 -2.05 -10.61 -7.85
C VAL A 63 -3.50 -11.05 -8.00
N SER A 64 -4.19 -10.48 -8.98
CA SER A 64 -5.58 -10.85 -9.29
C SER A 64 -5.57 -11.99 -10.31
N VAL A 65 -6.08 -13.14 -9.90
CA VAL A 65 -6.16 -14.36 -10.71
C VAL A 65 -7.60 -14.57 -11.15
N TYR A 66 -7.88 -14.43 -12.43
CA TYR A 66 -9.20 -14.62 -13.00
C TYR A 66 -9.40 -16.08 -13.43
N MET A 67 -10.51 -16.66 -12.99
CA MET A 67 -10.86 -18.03 -13.31
C MET A 67 -11.69 -18.11 -14.58
N LYS A 68 -11.79 -19.31 -15.16
CA LYS A 68 -12.72 -19.58 -16.25
C LYS A 68 -14.14 -19.30 -15.79
N GLN A 69 -14.96 -18.74 -16.65
CA GLN A 69 -16.37 -18.50 -16.38
C GLN A 69 -17.15 -19.80 -16.09
N SER A 70 -16.65 -20.94 -16.58
CA SER A 70 -17.16 -22.28 -16.28
C SER A 70 -16.67 -22.88 -14.97
N ALA A 71 -15.78 -22.19 -14.24
CA ALA A 71 -15.28 -22.67 -12.95
C ALA A 71 -16.40 -22.59 -11.90
N SER A 72 -16.57 -23.68 -11.16
CA SER A 72 -17.55 -23.68 -10.07
C SER A 72 -17.03 -22.90 -8.86
N LEU A 73 -17.95 -22.39 -8.05
CA LEU A 73 -17.59 -21.74 -6.77
C LEU A 73 -16.82 -22.70 -5.84
N ALA A 74 -17.09 -24.00 -5.91
CA ALA A 74 -16.39 -25.00 -5.12
C ALA A 74 -14.92 -25.13 -5.55
N ASP A 75 -14.65 -25.12 -6.86
CA ASP A 75 -13.30 -25.16 -7.42
C ASP A 75 -12.53 -23.88 -7.03
N ALA A 76 -13.19 -22.72 -7.18
CA ALA A 76 -12.64 -21.43 -6.81
C ALA A 76 -12.24 -21.38 -5.33
N LYS A 77 -13.10 -21.86 -4.43
CA LYS A 77 -12.81 -21.95 -2.99
C LYS A 77 -11.65 -22.89 -2.69
N SER A 78 -11.60 -24.04 -3.36
CA SER A 78 -10.52 -25.02 -3.13
C SER A 78 -9.15 -24.46 -3.54
N ILE A 79 -9.09 -23.68 -4.62
CA ILE A 79 -7.89 -23.00 -5.07
C ILE A 79 -7.52 -21.89 -4.08
N ALA A 80 -8.48 -21.05 -3.68
CA ALA A 80 -8.26 -19.98 -2.71
C ALA A 80 -7.72 -20.51 -1.37
N ASP A 81 -8.31 -21.59 -0.85
CA ASP A 81 -7.88 -22.22 0.40
C ASP A 81 -6.49 -22.85 0.32
N ARG A 82 -6.13 -23.34 -0.85
CA ARG A 82 -4.81 -23.92 -1.08
C ARG A 82 -3.74 -22.85 -1.22
N GLU A 83 -3.97 -21.86 -2.08
CA GLU A 83 -3.01 -20.81 -2.35
C GLU A 83 -2.89 -19.84 -1.16
N GLY A 84 -3.98 -19.58 -0.43
CA GLY A 84 -3.95 -18.74 0.78
C GLY A 84 -3.18 -19.36 1.97
N LYS A 85 -2.88 -20.66 1.94
CA LYS A 85 -2.05 -21.34 2.97
C LYS A 85 -0.57 -21.37 2.62
N ARG A 86 -0.18 -20.81 1.50
CA ARG A 86 1.23 -20.75 1.09
C ARG A 86 2.01 -19.83 1.99
N ARG A 87 3.27 -20.15 2.20
CA ARG A 87 4.18 -19.36 3.04
C ARG A 87 4.51 -17.99 2.43
N ASP A 88 4.49 -17.90 1.10
CA ASP A 88 4.77 -16.70 0.32
C ASP A 88 3.54 -15.80 0.11
N VAL A 89 2.38 -16.22 0.61
CA VAL A 89 1.10 -15.50 0.56
C VAL A 89 0.72 -15.04 1.96
N ALA A 90 0.51 -13.73 2.11
CA ALA A 90 0.01 -13.16 3.37
C ALA A 90 -1.50 -13.30 3.50
N GLU A 91 -2.20 -13.14 2.39
CA GLU A 91 -3.66 -13.19 2.33
C GLU A 91 -4.12 -13.62 0.95
N GLY A 92 -5.11 -14.51 0.92
CA GLY A 92 -5.80 -14.92 -0.29
C GLY A 92 -7.29 -14.69 -0.13
N MET A 93 -7.87 -13.76 -0.89
CA MET A 93 -9.29 -13.43 -0.85
C MET A 93 -9.97 -13.91 -2.13
N LEU A 94 -11.10 -14.59 -1.98
CA LEU A 94 -11.93 -14.99 -3.10
C LEU A 94 -13.02 -13.95 -3.34
N GLY A 95 -12.96 -13.25 -4.47
CA GLY A 95 -14.05 -12.44 -4.99
C GLY A 95 -14.98 -13.31 -5.83
N THR A 96 -16.22 -13.46 -5.40
CA THR A 96 -17.19 -14.23 -6.19
C THR A 96 -17.73 -13.40 -7.36
N ALA A 97 -18.12 -14.08 -8.45
CA ALA A 97 -18.72 -13.42 -9.60
C ALA A 97 -19.96 -12.59 -9.23
N ASP A 98 -20.76 -13.06 -8.26
CA ASP A 98 -21.97 -12.38 -7.83
C ASP A 98 -21.67 -11.12 -6.99
N GLU A 99 -20.66 -11.18 -6.12
CA GLU A 99 -20.19 -10.02 -5.36
C GLU A 99 -19.62 -8.96 -6.31
N ALA A 100 -18.78 -9.38 -7.25
CA ALA A 100 -18.20 -8.49 -8.25
C ALA A 100 -19.29 -7.82 -9.11
N LEU A 101 -20.32 -8.56 -9.51
CA LEU A 101 -21.45 -8.01 -10.25
C LEU A 101 -22.24 -6.98 -9.43
N LYS A 102 -22.48 -7.28 -8.16
CA LYS A 102 -23.20 -6.38 -7.24
C LYS A 102 -22.42 -5.09 -7.03
N GLU A 103 -21.13 -5.19 -6.82
CA GLU A 103 -20.25 -4.04 -6.63
C GLU A 103 -20.19 -3.18 -7.90
N PHE A 104 -20.00 -3.83 -9.05
CA PHE A 104 -19.98 -3.14 -10.33
C PHE A 104 -21.30 -2.42 -10.64
N LYS A 105 -22.45 -3.04 -10.36
CA LYS A 105 -23.76 -2.39 -10.49
C LYS A 105 -23.90 -1.15 -9.63
N THR A 106 -23.35 -1.19 -8.41
CA THR A 106 -23.45 -0.09 -7.44
C THR A 106 -22.55 1.08 -7.83
N ASN A 107 -21.32 0.79 -8.30
CA ASN A 107 -20.28 1.78 -8.45
C ASN A 107 -20.11 2.30 -9.89
N SER A 108 -20.49 1.51 -10.90
CA SER A 108 -20.23 1.86 -12.31
C SER A 108 -21.30 2.77 -12.96
N GLY A 109 -22.48 2.88 -12.36
CA GLY A 109 -23.63 3.57 -12.99
C GLY A 109 -24.27 2.81 -14.16
N PHE A 110 -23.78 1.61 -14.51
CA PHE A 110 -24.30 0.77 -15.59
C PHE A 110 -25.27 -0.32 -15.10
N GLY A 111 -25.85 -0.17 -13.91
CA GLY A 111 -26.70 -1.18 -13.29
C GLY A 111 -27.85 -1.64 -14.18
N GLU A 112 -28.58 -0.72 -14.82
CA GLU A 112 -29.70 -1.03 -15.73
C GLU A 112 -29.27 -1.83 -16.98
N ALA A 113 -28.08 -1.53 -17.53
CA ALA A 113 -27.57 -2.25 -18.69
C ALA A 113 -27.18 -3.70 -18.33
N LEU A 114 -26.66 -3.90 -17.09
CA LEU A 114 -26.34 -5.22 -16.61
C LEU A 114 -27.55 -6.06 -16.23
N ASP A 115 -28.67 -5.43 -15.86
CA ASP A 115 -29.92 -6.13 -15.60
C ASP A 115 -30.55 -6.73 -16.89
N ALA A 116 -30.15 -6.22 -18.06
CA ALA A 116 -30.54 -6.77 -19.34
C ALA A 116 -29.77 -8.06 -19.72
N LEU A 117 -28.68 -8.38 -19.03
CA LEU A 117 -27.93 -9.61 -19.27
C LEU A 117 -28.62 -10.79 -18.57
N LYS A 118 -28.79 -11.89 -19.30
CA LYS A 118 -29.40 -13.12 -18.77
C LYS A 118 -28.51 -13.85 -17.78
N ASP A 119 -27.19 -13.77 -17.97
CA ASP A 119 -26.19 -14.46 -17.18
C ASP A 119 -25.12 -13.47 -16.70
N ASN A 120 -24.48 -13.77 -15.56
CA ASN A 120 -23.40 -12.99 -15.02
C ASN A 120 -22.14 -13.13 -15.92
N PRO A 121 -21.65 -12.06 -16.56
CA PRO A 121 -20.49 -12.14 -17.43
C PRO A 121 -19.15 -12.16 -16.66
N LEU A 122 -19.16 -11.88 -15.36
CA LEU A 122 -17.94 -11.76 -14.57
C LEU A 122 -17.46 -13.13 -14.09
N PRO A 123 -16.16 -13.41 -14.13
CA PRO A 123 -15.57 -14.61 -13.56
C PRO A 123 -15.40 -14.49 -12.04
N HIS A 124 -15.14 -15.61 -11.38
CA HIS A 124 -14.56 -15.61 -10.05
C HIS A 124 -13.12 -15.12 -10.12
N ALA A 125 -12.71 -14.31 -9.15
CA ALA A 125 -11.35 -13.80 -9.02
C ALA A 125 -10.75 -14.17 -7.68
N LEU A 126 -9.50 -14.63 -7.68
CA LEU A 126 -8.72 -14.83 -6.46
C LEU A 126 -7.70 -13.70 -6.36
N ILE A 127 -7.78 -12.92 -5.31
CA ILE A 127 -6.81 -11.86 -5.00
C ILE A 127 -5.78 -12.45 -4.04
N VAL A 128 -4.55 -12.54 -4.51
CA VAL A 128 -3.42 -13.08 -3.74
C VAL A 128 -2.50 -11.93 -3.37
N ARG A 129 -2.33 -11.71 -2.08
CA ARG A 129 -1.39 -10.73 -1.53
C ARG A 129 -0.11 -11.42 -1.11
N PRO A 130 1.03 -11.16 -1.75
CA PRO A 130 2.31 -11.73 -1.34
C PRO A 130 2.71 -11.29 0.08
N ALA A 131 3.33 -12.18 0.83
CA ALA A 131 3.87 -11.84 2.13
C ALA A 131 5.04 -10.85 1.98
N GLU A 132 5.23 -10.00 2.99
CA GLU A 132 6.13 -8.84 2.92
C GLU A 132 7.57 -9.23 2.55
N GLU A 133 8.02 -10.40 2.99
CA GLU A 133 9.34 -10.97 2.70
C GLU A 133 9.50 -11.43 1.24
N PHE A 134 8.39 -11.61 0.51
CA PHE A 134 8.34 -12.15 -0.86
C PHE A 134 7.80 -11.14 -1.90
N ARG A 135 7.85 -9.84 -1.58
CA ARG A 135 7.39 -8.76 -2.48
C ARG A 135 8.43 -8.27 -3.47
N ASP A 136 9.59 -8.87 -3.48
CA ASP A 136 10.59 -8.53 -4.50
C ASP A 136 10.16 -9.01 -5.91
N PRO A 137 10.58 -8.30 -6.97
CA PRO A 137 10.11 -8.58 -8.33
C PRO A 137 10.37 -10.02 -8.81
N GLY A 138 11.41 -10.66 -8.32
CA GLY A 138 11.77 -12.02 -8.70
C GLY A 138 10.79 -13.05 -8.11
N HIS A 139 10.46 -12.92 -6.84
CA HIS A 139 9.48 -13.79 -6.17
C HIS A 139 8.07 -13.55 -6.71
N VAL A 140 7.68 -12.30 -6.92
CA VAL A 140 6.37 -11.97 -7.50
C VAL A 140 6.22 -12.57 -8.90
N ALA A 141 7.25 -12.49 -9.75
CA ALA A 141 7.24 -13.11 -11.08
C ALA A 141 7.11 -14.64 -11.01
N THR A 142 7.78 -15.28 -10.06
CA THR A 142 7.69 -16.73 -9.84
C THR A 142 6.28 -17.12 -9.37
N LEU A 143 5.75 -16.45 -8.35
CA LEU A 143 4.39 -16.65 -7.85
C LEU A 143 3.34 -16.48 -8.95
N THR A 144 3.47 -15.42 -9.73
CA THR A 144 2.60 -15.13 -10.89
C THR A 144 2.66 -16.25 -11.92
N GLY A 145 3.86 -16.74 -12.23
CA GLY A 145 4.04 -17.86 -13.15
C GLY A 145 3.38 -19.15 -12.66
N GLU A 146 3.49 -19.47 -11.38
CA GLU A 146 2.87 -20.63 -10.76
C GLU A 146 1.34 -20.50 -10.73
N LEU A 147 0.80 -19.35 -10.34
CA LEU A 147 -0.63 -19.09 -10.32
C LEU A 147 -1.24 -19.16 -11.72
N LYS A 148 -0.55 -18.66 -12.74
CA LYS A 148 -0.98 -18.77 -14.14
C LYS A 148 -1.04 -20.21 -14.66
N GLY A 149 -0.22 -21.09 -14.11
CA GLY A 149 -0.20 -22.53 -14.43
C GLY A 149 -1.31 -23.33 -13.78
N LEU A 150 -2.13 -22.75 -12.90
CA LEU A 150 -3.18 -23.48 -12.20
C LEU A 150 -4.34 -23.86 -13.15
N PRO A 151 -4.91 -25.06 -12.97
CA PRO A 151 -6.06 -25.47 -13.75
C PRO A 151 -7.27 -24.59 -13.45
N GLY A 152 -7.87 -24.02 -14.51
CA GLY A 152 -9.04 -23.16 -14.36
C GLY A 152 -8.75 -21.66 -14.34
N VAL A 153 -7.50 -21.25 -14.33
CA VAL A 153 -7.06 -19.87 -14.49
C VAL A 153 -7.07 -19.50 -15.98
N VAL A 154 -7.57 -18.31 -16.31
CA VAL A 154 -7.59 -17.77 -17.68
C VAL A 154 -6.61 -16.63 -17.82
N ASP A 155 -6.64 -15.72 -16.88
CA ASP A 155 -5.83 -14.52 -16.93
C ASP A 155 -5.36 -14.11 -15.54
N LEU A 156 -4.35 -13.26 -15.50
CA LEU A 156 -3.75 -12.80 -14.29
C LEU A 156 -3.34 -11.34 -14.47
N ASP A 157 -3.75 -10.50 -13.54
CA ASP A 157 -3.39 -9.10 -13.52
C ASP A 157 -2.60 -8.76 -12.23
N LEU A 158 -1.56 -7.95 -12.41
CA LEU A 158 -0.78 -7.38 -11.32
C LEU A 158 -1.34 -5.98 -11.07
N GLY A 159 -2.27 -5.88 -10.16
CA GLY A 159 -2.88 -4.62 -9.77
C GLY A 159 -2.28 -4.09 -8.46
N PHE A 160 -2.16 -2.77 -8.38
CA PHE A 160 -2.16 -2.14 -7.07
C PHE A 160 -3.58 -2.27 -6.54
N ALA A 161 -3.75 -2.65 -5.26
CA ALA A 161 -5.07 -2.76 -4.64
C ALA A 161 -5.79 -1.40 -4.69
N GLU A 162 -6.50 -1.15 -5.77
CA GLU A 162 -7.35 0.04 -6.00
C GLU A 162 -8.84 -0.32 -5.89
N PHE A 163 -9.16 -1.38 -5.14
CA PHE A 163 -10.54 -1.71 -4.88
C PHE A 163 -10.80 -1.62 -3.38
N ILE A 164 -11.26 -0.47 -2.96
CA ILE A 164 -12.42 -0.27 -2.05
C ILE A 164 -12.72 1.22 -2.01
#